data_96bf35544a47a8dfe7ad8a51115b00c4
#
_entry.id   96bf35544a47a8dfe7ad8a51115b00c4
#
_cell.length_a   1.000
_cell.length_b   1.000
_cell.length_c   1.000
_cell.angle_alpha   90.00
_cell.angle_beta   90.00
_cell.angle_gamma   90.00
#
_symmetry.space_group_name_H-M   'P 1'
#
loop_
_entity.id
_entity.type
_entity.pdbx_description
1 polymer ?
#
loop_
_entity_poly.entity_id
_entity_poly.type
_entity_poly.pdbx_seq_one_letter_code
_entity_poly.pdbx_strand_id
1 'polypeptide(L)'
;MEKYVINGGKPLQGEVDISGAKNAAVAIIPAALMVDGICRIENMPQISDTDMLLTILAQLGAKVRVLCPGTIEIDSRNVRFCDAPFELMRKIRASYYLIGAMLGRFGSAKTTMPGGCNFGVRPIDQHIKGMTALGAEVDVRNGFVYAEAPDGKLHGAKIYLDKVSVGATMNIILAATMASGRTIIENAAREPHIVDLANFLNSMGADIRGAGTDTIKVNGVEKLHGGSYSIIPDQIEAGTYMVAAAATGGEVLVKNVIPKHLDCISAKLRETGTIVQEYEDSVLVKGNGHLRRANVKTLPYPGFPTDMQPQMGALLCMASGTSVITEGIYDNRFKYVNELRKMGADIQVDGRIAIFEGGAQLTGAPVMACDLRAGAAMVIAGLCAKGVTEIEDIHFIERGYENFVGKLRALGADITIADYPDEPEIRETVISIG
;
A
#
# COMPACT_ATOMS: atom_id res chain seq x y z
N MET A 1 12.66 5.14 20.96
CA MET A 1 12.34 4.88 19.54
C MET A 1 13.21 3.74 19.01
N GLU A 2 12.76 3.03 17.95
CA GLU A 2 13.51 1.93 17.35
C GLU A 2 14.03 2.32 15.96
N LYS A 3 15.18 1.77 15.57
CA LYS A 3 15.79 1.91 14.25
C LYS A 3 16.27 0.58 13.70
N TYR A 4 16.38 0.47 12.38
CA TYR A 4 17.09 -0.64 11.76
C TYR A 4 18.58 -0.30 11.63
N VAL A 5 19.42 -1.28 11.96
CA VAL A 5 20.87 -1.21 11.77
C VAL A 5 21.26 -2.30 10.78
N ILE A 6 21.81 -1.92 9.64
CA ILE A 6 22.16 -2.80 8.53
C ILE A 6 23.64 -2.72 8.27
N ASN A 7 24.32 -3.87 8.30
CA ASN A 7 25.68 -4.00 7.82
C ASN A 7 25.63 -4.60 6.40
N GLY A 8 25.78 -3.74 5.40
CA GLY A 8 25.56 -4.09 3.99
C GLY A 8 26.67 -4.90 3.34
N GLY A 9 26.50 -5.17 2.04
CA GLY A 9 27.50 -5.81 1.19
C GLY A 9 27.40 -7.34 1.12
N LYS A 10 26.38 -7.97 1.69
CA LYS A 10 26.12 -9.42 1.58
C LYS A 10 25.01 -9.68 0.54
N PRO A 11 25.24 -10.57 -0.46
CA PRO A 11 24.19 -11.00 -1.36
C PRO A 11 23.08 -11.74 -0.60
N LEU A 12 21.82 -11.44 -0.93
CA LEU A 12 20.69 -12.19 -0.39
C LEU A 12 20.55 -13.54 -1.07
N GLN A 13 20.28 -14.60 -0.31
CA GLN A 13 20.15 -15.95 -0.83
C GLN A 13 19.04 -16.72 -0.09
N GLY A 14 18.31 -17.55 -0.82
CA GLY A 14 17.31 -18.44 -0.24
C GLY A 14 15.91 -18.21 -0.78
N GLU A 15 14.92 -18.44 0.08
CA GLU A 15 13.50 -18.36 -0.27
C GLU A 15 12.77 -17.41 0.67
N VAL A 16 11.77 -16.70 0.15
CA VAL A 16 10.89 -15.83 0.94
C VAL A 16 9.44 -16.06 0.56
N ASP A 17 8.59 -16.28 1.56
CA ASP A 17 7.14 -16.37 1.40
C ASP A 17 6.52 -14.97 1.52
N ILE A 18 5.69 -14.62 0.55
CA ILE A 18 5.04 -13.31 0.49
C ILE A 18 3.73 -13.33 1.26
N SER A 19 3.52 -12.32 2.07
CA SER A 19 2.33 -12.11 2.88
C SER A 19 1.15 -11.63 2.04
N GLY A 20 -0.04 -11.60 2.64
CA GLY A 20 -1.24 -11.06 2.01
C GLY A 20 -1.10 -9.58 1.64
N ALA A 21 -1.77 -9.18 0.56
CA ALA A 21 -1.65 -7.84 0.01
C ALA A 21 -2.24 -6.79 0.96
N LYS A 22 -1.37 -5.90 1.46
CA LYS A 22 -1.79 -4.75 2.27
C LYS A 22 -2.91 -3.96 1.61
N ASN A 23 -2.74 -3.61 0.32
CA ASN A 23 -3.69 -2.75 -0.39
C ASN A 23 -5.05 -3.43 -0.62
N ALA A 24 -5.12 -4.76 -0.60
CA ALA A 24 -6.36 -5.52 -0.59
C ALA A 24 -6.96 -5.57 0.84
N ALA A 25 -6.17 -5.92 1.84
CA ALA A 25 -6.61 -6.05 3.22
C ALA A 25 -7.29 -4.79 3.75
N VAL A 26 -6.69 -3.60 3.48
CA VAL A 26 -7.24 -2.31 3.93
C VAL A 26 -8.57 -1.91 3.27
N ALA A 27 -8.98 -2.59 2.21
CA ALA A 27 -10.29 -2.43 1.58
C ALA A 27 -11.26 -3.56 1.98
N ILE A 28 -10.77 -4.79 2.13
CA ILE A 28 -11.57 -5.97 2.51
C ILE A 28 -12.04 -5.86 3.98
N ILE A 29 -11.21 -5.33 4.89
CA ILE A 29 -11.61 -5.12 6.29
C ILE A 29 -12.85 -4.20 6.38
N PRO A 30 -12.89 -2.99 5.78
CA PRO A 30 -14.10 -2.20 5.68
C PRO A 30 -15.26 -2.91 4.95
N ALA A 31 -14.98 -3.69 3.90
CA ALA A 31 -16.01 -4.45 3.19
C ALA A 31 -16.68 -5.51 4.08
N ALA A 32 -15.93 -6.14 4.99
CA ALA A 32 -16.47 -7.08 5.97
C ALA A 32 -17.48 -6.42 6.93
N LEU A 33 -17.40 -5.09 7.13
CA LEU A 33 -18.42 -4.35 7.86
C LEU A 33 -19.79 -4.47 7.20
N MET A 34 -19.88 -4.62 5.88
CA MET A 34 -21.13 -4.65 5.12
C MET A 34 -21.85 -6.01 5.20
N VAL A 35 -21.17 -7.04 5.67
CA VAL A 35 -21.65 -8.43 5.67
C VAL A 35 -22.55 -8.70 6.87
N ASP A 36 -23.73 -9.28 6.63
CA ASP A 36 -24.60 -9.80 7.68
C ASP A 36 -24.28 -11.27 7.98
N GLY A 37 -23.15 -11.48 8.66
CA GLY A 37 -22.63 -12.80 8.95
C GLY A 37 -21.22 -12.74 9.53
N ILE A 38 -20.57 -13.91 9.56
CA ILE A 38 -19.16 -14.03 9.95
C ILE A 38 -18.32 -14.12 8.68
N CYS A 39 -17.36 -13.22 8.53
CA CYS A 39 -16.31 -13.28 7.52
C CYS A 39 -15.08 -13.93 8.14
N ARG A 40 -14.67 -15.09 7.63
CA ARG A 40 -13.35 -15.66 7.89
C ARG A 40 -12.41 -15.21 6.78
N ILE A 41 -11.36 -14.48 7.15
CA ILE A 41 -10.40 -13.92 6.20
C ILE A 41 -9.04 -14.56 6.47
N GLU A 42 -8.49 -15.20 5.44
CA GLU A 42 -7.19 -15.87 5.45
C GLU A 42 -6.15 -15.04 4.70
N ASN A 43 -4.89 -15.34 4.91
CA ASN A 43 -3.75 -14.57 4.37
C ASN A 43 -3.83 -13.07 4.72
N MET A 44 -4.35 -12.75 5.91
CA MET A 44 -4.39 -11.38 6.43
C MET A 44 -2.99 -10.95 6.85
N PRO A 45 -2.40 -9.90 6.26
CA PRO A 45 -1.07 -9.46 6.65
C PRO A 45 -1.06 -8.89 8.06
N GLN A 46 -0.08 -9.29 8.87
CA GLN A 46 0.11 -8.82 10.24
C GLN A 46 0.95 -7.53 10.21
N ILE A 47 0.30 -6.42 9.99
CA ILE A 47 0.89 -5.08 9.84
C ILE A 47 0.07 -4.06 10.62
N SER A 48 0.70 -2.96 11.03
CA SER A 48 0.03 -1.97 11.90
C SER A 48 -1.20 -1.31 11.25
N ASP A 49 -1.26 -1.19 9.92
CA ASP A 49 -2.44 -0.64 9.23
C ASP A 49 -3.65 -1.59 9.33
N THR A 50 -3.47 -2.91 9.26
CA THR A 50 -4.57 -3.88 9.45
C THR A 50 -5.03 -3.94 10.89
N ASP A 51 -4.11 -3.96 11.85
CA ASP A 51 -4.44 -3.97 13.29
C ASP A 51 -5.26 -2.73 13.69
N MET A 52 -4.90 -1.58 13.14
CA MET A 52 -5.63 -0.34 13.37
C MET A 52 -7.05 -0.40 12.81
N LEU A 53 -7.23 -0.91 11.58
CA LEU A 53 -8.58 -1.06 10.99
C LEU A 53 -9.43 -2.06 11.76
N LEU A 54 -8.87 -3.20 12.17
CA LEU A 54 -9.56 -4.18 13.00
C LEU A 54 -9.98 -3.58 14.35
N THR A 55 -9.12 -2.77 14.96
CA THR A 55 -9.43 -2.01 16.17
C THR A 55 -10.59 -1.03 15.95
N ILE A 56 -10.60 -0.31 14.82
CA ILE A 56 -11.70 0.59 14.46
C ILE A 56 -13.00 -0.20 14.30
N LEU A 57 -12.99 -1.34 13.60
CA LEU A 57 -14.19 -2.17 13.44
C LEU A 57 -14.71 -2.71 14.80
N ALA A 58 -13.80 -3.11 15.69
CA ALA A 58 -14.17 -3.57 17.03
C ALA A 58 -14.83 -2.44 17.84
N GLN A 59 -14.34 -1.20 17.74
CA GLN A 59 -14.96 -0.04 18.39
C GLN A 59 -16.32 0.35 17.77
N LEU A 60 -16.52 0.06 16.48
CA LEU A 60 -17.84 0.20 15.83
C LEU A 60 -18.81 -0.92 16.23
N GLY A 61 -18.38 -1.90 17.03
CA GLY A 61 -19.21 -2.98 17.57
C GLY A 61 -19.08 -4.32 16.83
N ALA A 62 -18.16 -4.46 15.88
CA ALA A 62 -17.87 -5.76 15.29
C ALA A 62 -17.11 -6.66 16.29
N LYS A 63 -17.36 -7.97 16.24
CA LYS A 63 -16.57 -8.94 17.00
C LYS A 63 -15.43 -9.41 16.11
N VAL A 64 -14.20 -9.10 16.48
CA VAL A 64 -12.98 -9.52 15.79
C VAL A 64 -12.30 -10.62 16.59
N ARG A 65 -11.93 -11.73 15.95
CA ARG A 65 -11.19 -12.85 16.56
C ARG A 65 -10.01 -13.22 15.67
N VAL A 66 -8.84 -13.31 16.25
CA VAL A 66 -7.66 -13.90 15.60
C VAL A 66 -7.70 -15.42 15.88
N LEU A 67 -7.81 -16.24 14.85
CA LEU A 67 -7.85 -17.69 14.96
C LEU A 67 -6.44 -18.28 14.99
N CYS A 68 -5.58 -17.80 14.11
CA CYS A 68 -4.15 -18.10 14.04
C CYS A 68 -3.46 -16.98 13.26
N PRO A 69 -2.12 -16.93 13.22
CA PRO A 69 -1.40 -15.97 12.40
C PRO A 69 -1.93 -15.95 10.97
N GLY A 70 -2.28 -14.75 10.47
CA GLY A 70 -2.84 -14.56 9.13
C GLY A 70 -4.30 -14.99 8.92
N THR A 71 -5.02 -15.46 9.96
CA THR A 71 -6.44 -15.84 9.85
C THR A 71 -7.29 -15.18 10.92
N ILE A 72 -8.29 -14.42 10.49
CA ILE A 72 -9.20 -13.69 11.37
C ILE A 72 -10.66 -13.98 11.06
N GLU A 73 -11.51 -13.80 12.05
CA GLU A 73 -12.96 -13.74 11.90
C GLU A 73 -13.48 -12.34 12.27
N ILE A 74 -14.37 -11.80 11.43
CA ILE A 74 -15.08 -10.54 11.66
C ILE A 74 -16.58 -10.83 11.62
N ASP A 75 -17.26 -10.57 12.73
CA ASP A 75 -18.72 -10.67 12.85
C ASP A 75 -19.31 -9.26 13.01
N SER A 76 -19.90 -8.74 11.95
CA SER A 76 -20.45 -7.38 11.87
C SER A 76 -21.97 -7.31 12.10
N ARG A 77 -22.65 -8.41 12.45
CA ARG A 77 -24.12 -8.45 12.62
C ARG A 77 -24.67 -7.45 13.65
N ASN A 78 -23.90 -7.18 14.69
CA ASN A 78 -24.31 -6.30 15.79
C ASN A 78 -23.81 -4.86 15.64
N VAL A 79 -23.09 -4.55 14.59
CA VAL A 79 -22.64 -3.17 14.33
C VAL A 79 -23.85 -2.27 14.09
N ARG A 80 -23.87 -1.15 14.77
CA ARG A 80 -24.84 -0.08 14.56
C ARG A 80 -24.13 1.16 14.05
N PHE A 81 -24.85 2.00 13.33
CA PHE A 81 -24.29 3.29 12.95
C PHE A 81 -23.94 4.07 14.23
N CYS A 82 -22.70 4.46 14.38
CA CYS A 82 -22.21 5.29 15.47
C CYS A 82 -21.05 6.15 14.93
N ASP A 83 -20.71 7.19 15.70
CA ASP A 83 -19.53 7.99 15.39
C ASP A 83 -18.29 7.08 15.48
N ALA A 84 -17.60 6.98 14.36
CA ALA A 84 -16.36 6.23 14.32
C ALA A 84 -15.28 6.90 15.18
N PRO A 85 -14.34 6.13 15.79
CA PRO A 85 -13.34 6.64 16.72
C PRO A 85 -12.34 7.56 16.00
N PHE A 86 -12.59 8.86 16.15
CA PHE A 86 -11.88 9.93 15.45
C PHE A 86 -10.36 9.86 15.58
N GLU A 87 -9.86 9.64 16.80
CA GLU A 87 -8.42 9.62 17.05
C GLU A 87 -7.69 8.46 16.35
N LEU A 88 -8.37 7.32 16.20
CA LEU A 88 -7.82 6.19 15.46
C LEU A 88 -7.89 6.42 13.96
N MET A 89 -8.99 6.98 13.47
CA MET A 89 -9.16 7.22 12.03
C MET A 89 -8.16 8.23 11.47
N ARG A 90 -7.75 9.23 12.26
CA ARG A 90 -6.70 10.19 11.86
C ARG A 90 -5.32 9.54 11.65
N LYS A 91 -5.02 8.47 12.37
CA LYS A 91 -3.72 7.79 12.33
C LYS A 91 -3.56 6.93 11.09
N ILE A 92 -4.67 6.44 10.51
CA ILE A 92 -4.64 5.57 9.34
C ILE A 92 -5.31 6.22 8.15
N ARG A 93 -4.62 6.17 7.02
CA ARG A 93 -5.10 6.71 5.77
C ARG A 93 -6.23 5.91 5.15
N ALA A 94 -6.18 4.58 5.29
CA ALA A 94 -7.18 3.67 4.74
C ALA A 94 -8.56 3.79 5.42
N SER A 95 -8.69 4.57 6.52
CA SER A 95 -9.98 4.83 7.18
C SER A 95 -11.02 5.43 6.24
N TYR A 96 -10.62 6.10 5.16
CA TYR A 96 -11.57 6.63 4.19
C TYR A 96 -12.35 5.56 3.41
N TYR A 97 -11.90 4.31 3.35
CA TYR A 97 -12.69 3.20 2.78
C TYR A 97 -13.93 2.88 3.61
N LEU A 98 -13.96 3.25 4.88
CA LEU A 98 -15.15 3.17 5.70
C LEU A 98 -16.29 4.05 5.18
N ILE A 99 -16.00 5.13 4.42
CA ILE A 99 -17.05 5.99 3.84
C ILE A 99 -17.95 5.16 2.94
N GLY A 100 -17.39 4.46 1.95
CA GLY A 100 -18.14 3.63 1.02
C GLY A 100 -18.88 2.48 1.72
N ALA A 101 -18.22 1.80 2.64
CA ALA A 101 -18.81 0.68 3.38
C ALA A 101 -19.97 1.10 4.29
N MET A 102 -19.78 2.18 5.06
CA MET A 102 -20.82 2.70 5.97
C MET A 102 -22.00 3.31 5.18
N LEU A 103 -21.70 4.08 4.15
CA LEU A 103 -22.74 4.68 3.29
C LEU A 103 -23.57 3.60 2.60
N GLY A 104 -22.94 2.55 2.08
CA GLY A 104 -23.63 1.41 1.47
C GLY A 104 -24.51 0.64 2.47
N ARG A 105 -24.00 0.38 3.67
CA ARG A 105 -24.73 -0.41 4.69
C ARG A 105 -25.80 0.38 5.46
N PHE A 106 -25.48 1.63 5.85
CA PHE A 106 -26.29 2.42 6.78
C PHE A 106 -26.96 3.63 6.13
N GLY A 107 -26.66 3.93 4.87
CA GLY A 107 -27.11 5.18 4.22
C GLY A 107 -26.44 6.43 4.77
N SER A 108 -25.51 6.31 5.71
CA SER A 108 -24.81 7.44 6.33
C SER A 108 -23.38 7.04 6.70
N ALA A 109 -22.47 7.99 6.56
CA ALA A 109 -21.05 7.82 6.92
C ALA A 109 -20.45 9.12 7.46
N LYS A 110 -19.58 9.00 8.47
CA LYS A 110 -18.77 10.09 8.98
C LYS A 110 -17.35 9.58 9.19
N THR A 111 -16.40 10.18 8.51
CA THR A 111 -14.98 9.80 8.61
C THR A 111 -14.09 11.03 8.68
N THR A 112 -12.82 10.86 9.04
CA THR A 112 -11.85 11.95 8.95
C THR A 112 -11.38 12.13 7.52
N MET A 113 -10.95 13.34 7.16
CA MET A 113 -10.16 13.55 5.95
C MET A 113 -8.94 12.64 5.96
N PRO A 114 -8.54 12.08 4.81
CA PRO A 114 -7.37 11.21 4.74
C PRO A 114 -6.12 11.92 5.28
N GLY A 115 -5.57 11.38 6.37
CA GLY A 115 -4.32 11.83 6.98
C GLY A 115 -3.11 11.01 6.51
N GLY A 116 -1.95 11.30 7.04
CA GLY A 116 -0.90 10.31 7.24
C GLY A 116 0.04 9.96 6.09
N CYS A 117 0.33 10.84 5.10
CA CYS A 117 1.52 10.69 4.26
C CYS A 117 2.00 12.04 3.71
N ASN A 118 3.31 12.22 3.73
CA ASN A 118 3.98 13.46 3.33
C ASN A 118 4.08 13.71 1.81
N PHE A 119 3.31 13.02 0.94
CA PHE A 119 3.41 13.20 -0.53
C PHE A 119 2.55 14.33 -1.10
N GLY A 120 1.95 15.17 -0.26
CA GLY A 120 1.05 16.25 -0.67
C GLY A 120 -0.43 15.95 -0.43
N VAL A 121 -1.27 16.92 -0.82
CA VAL A 121 -2.73 16.84 -0.70
C VAL A 121 -3.24 15.69 -1.58
N ARG A 122 -4.02 14.79 -0.99
CA ARG A 122 -4.76 13.79 -1.78
C ARG A 122 -6.20 14.25 -1.93
N PRO A 123 -6.56 14.69 -3.12
CA PRO A 123 -7.92 15.10 -3.38
C PRO A 123 -8.86 13.89 -3.27
N ILE A 124 -10.00 14.07 -2.60
CA ILE A 124 -11.09 13.09 -2.54
C ILE A 124 -12.22 13.45 -3.52
N ASP A 125 -11.94 14.32 -4.48
CA ASP A 125 -12.88 14.82 -5.49
C ASP A 125 -13.59 13.69 -6.24
N GLN A 126 -12.84 12.64 -6.66
CA GLN A 126 -13.41 11.50 -7.37
C GLN A 126 -14.26 10.61 -6.45
N HIS A 127 -13.94 10.55 -5.15
CA HIS A 127 -14.78 9.85 -4.16
C HIS A 127 -16.11 10.59 -3.99
N ILE A 128 -16.06 11.90 -3.77
CA ILE A 128 -17.25 12.76 -3.64
C ILE A 128 -18.09 12.66 -4.89
N LYS A 129 -17.49 12.81 -6.08
CA LYS A 129 -18.17 12.68 -7.36
C LYS A 129 -18.96 11.39 -7.48
N GLY A 130 -18.30 10.26 -7.12
CA GLY A 130 -18.93 8.94 -7.18
C GLY A 130 -20.10 8.79 -6.20
N MET A 131 -19.92 9.21 -4.95
CA MET A 131 -20.95 9.13 -3.92
C MET A 131 -22.15 10.05 -4.23
N THR A 132 -21.89 11.27 -4.70
CA THR A 132 -22.95 12.20 -5.14
C THR A 132 -23.72 11.64 -6.33
N ALA A 133 -23.05 11.00 -7.28
CA ALA A 133 -23.73 10.34 -8.40
C ALA A 133 -24.65 9.20 -7.95
N LEU A 134 -24.28 8.49 -6.86
CA LEU A 134 -25.12 7.46 -6.23
C LEU A 134 -26.28 8.06 -5.39
N GLY A 135 -26.42 9.39 -5.34
CA GLY A 135 -27.48 10.09 -4.63
C GLY A 135 -27.14 10.48 -3.19
N ALA A 136 -25.88 10.40 -2.78
CA ALA A 136 -25.48 10.88 -1.47
C ALA A 136 -25.23 12.40 -1.46
N GLU A 137 -25.62 13.05 -0.38
CA GLU A 137 -25.14 14.39 -0.03
C GLU A 137 -23.81 14.26 0.70
N VAL A 138 -22.78 14.96 0.21
CA VAL A 138 -21.43 14.89 0.79
C VAL A 138 -20.97 16.28 1.18
N ASP A 139 -20.63 16.44 2.46
CA ASP A 139 -20.11 17.68 3.03
C ASP A 139 -18.72 17.43 3.68
N VAL A 140 -17.80 18.37 3.43
CA VAL A 140 -16.44 18.31 3.98
C VAL A 140 -16.22 19.53 4.85
N ARG A 141 -16.25 19.34 6.16
CA ARG A 141 -16.09 20.44 7.12
C ARG A 141 -15.31 20.00 8.36
N ASN A 142 -14.56 20.91 8.94
CA ASN A 142 -13.81 20.72 10.19
C ASN A 142 -12.88 19.47 10.19
N GLY A 143 -12.32 19.11 9.03
CA GLY A 143 -11.46 17.93 8.89
C GLY A 143 -12.20 16.59 8.81
N PHE A 144 -13.53 16.61 8.64
CA PHE A 144 -14.37 15.44 8.46
C PHE A 144 -15.04 15.41 7.09
N VAL A 145 -15.34 14.21 6.65
CA VAL A 145 -16.23 13.93 5.52
C VAL A 145 -17.53 13.36 6.08
N TYR A 146 -18.62 14.01 5.80
CA TYR A 146 -19.99 13.57 6.06
C TYR A 146 -20.62 13.16 4.76
N ALA A 147 -21.23 11.98 4.71
CA ALA A 147 -21.95 11.50 3.54
C ALA A 147 -23.27 10.87 4.01
N GLU A 148 -24.37 11.24 3.40
CA GLU A 148 -25.70 10.77 3.77
C GLU A 148 -26.54 10.54 2.50
N ALA A 149 -27.28 9.45 2.46
CA ALA A 149 -28.32 9.21 1.47
C ALA A 149 -29.65 9.77 2.01
N PRO A 150 -30.22 10.84 1.44
CA PRO A 150 -31.41 11.52 1.98
C PRO A 150 -32.61 10.56 2.16
N ASP A 151 -32.75 9.62 1.23
CA ASP A 151 -33.81 8.60 1.28
C ASP A 151 -33.43 7.34 2.07
N GLY A 152 -32.29 7.37 2.79
CA GLY A 152 -31.75 6.24 3.54
C GLY A 152 -31.14 5.17 2.64
N LYS A 153 -31.14 5.31 1.31
CA LYS A 153 -30.61 4.34 0.35
C LYS A 153 -29.98 5.01 -0.86
N LEU A 154 -28.86 4.46 -1.30
CA LEU A 154 -28.22 4.88 -2.54
C LEU A 154 -28.89 4.29 -3.78
N HIS A 155 -28.70 4.94 -4.92
CA HIS A 155 -29.25 4.53 -6.21
C HIS A 155 -28.13 4.32 -7.23
N GLY A 156 -28.28 3.27 -8.03
CA GLY A 156 -27.32 2.94 -9.09
C GLY A 156 -27.23 4.08 -10.13
N ALA A 157 -26.01 4.35 -10.59
CA ALA A 157 -25.71 5.44 -11.49
C ALA A 157 -24.63 5.07 -12.51
N LYS A 158 -24.54 5.84 -13.59
CA LYS A 158 -23.40 5.81 -14.50
C LYS A 158 -22.40 6.88 -14.05
N ILE A 159 -21.17 6.45 -13.71
CA ILE A 159 -20.12 7.27 -13.12
C ILE A 159 -18.88 7.20 -14.00
N TYR A 160 -18.43 8.33 -14.54
CA TYR A 160 -17.16 8.45 -15.22
C TYR A 160 -16.14 9.12 -14.30
N LEU A 161 -15.01 8.45 -14.03
CA LEU A 161 -13.92 9.02 -13.25
C LEU A 161 -13.01 9.85 -14.17
N ASP A 162 -12.80 11.13 -13.81
CA ASP A 162 -11.96 12.03 -14.61
C ASP A 162 -10.49 11.61 -14.59
N LYS A 163 -10.10 10.91 -13.52
CA LYS A 163 -8.78 10.32 -13.32
C LYS A 163 -8.93 8.89 -12.82
N VAL A 164 -8.10 7.99 -13.31
CA VAL A 164 -7.99 6.65 -12.74
C VAL A 164 -7.59 6.79 -11.26
N SER A 165 -8.46 6.34 -10.37
CA SER A 165 -8.26 6.44 -8.92
C SER A 165 -8.63 5.14 -8.24
N VAL A 166 -7.63 4.45 -7.67
CA VAL A 166 -7.81 3.21 -6.90
C VAL A 166 -8.79 3.44 -5.74
N GLY A 167 -8.52 4.47 -4.94
CA GLY A 167 -9.34 4.75 -3.76
C GLY A 167 -10.80 5.07 -4.10
N ALA A 168 -11.03 5.90 -5.12
CA ALA A 168 -12.38 6.22 -5.57
C ALA A 168 -13.10 4.99 -6.14
N THR A 169 -12.42 4.21 -6.99
CA THR A 169 -12.99 2.98 -7.54
C THR A 169 -13.46 2.03 -6.43
N MET A 170 -12.61 1.76 -5.43
CA MET A 170 -12.96 0.89 -4.30
C MET A 170 -14.12 1.44 -3.46
N ASN A 171 -14.08 2.73 -3.12
CA ASN A 171 -15.16 3.33 -2.33
C ASN A 171 -16.50 3.33 -3.07
N ILE A 172 -16.49 3.57 -4.39
CA ILE A 172 -17.71 3.51 -5.20
C ILE A 172 -18.22 2.07 -5.30
N ILE A 173 -17.34 1.08 -5.46
CA ILE A 173 -17.72 -0.35 -5.43
C ILE A 173 -18.42 -0.66 -4.10
N LEU A 174 -17.81 -0.30 -2.96
CA LEU A 174 -18.38 -0.53 -1.63
C LEU A 174 -19.77 0.11 -1.51
N ALA A 175 -19.90 1.40 -1.82
CA ALA A 175 -21.17 2.11 -1.73
C ALA A 175 -22.24 1.53 -2.69
N ALA A 176 -21.86 1.20 -3.93
CA ALA A 176 -22.77 0.69 -4.95
C ALA A 176 -23.25 -0.75 -4.68
N THR A 177 -22.50 -1.54 -3.91
CA THR A 177 -22.82 -2.96 -3.64
C THR A 177 -24.20 -3.15 -3.01
N MET A 178 -24.68 -2.19 -2.21
CA MET A 178 -26.02 -2.23 -1.60
C MET A 178 -26.97 -1.14 -2.12
N ALA A 179 -26.59 -0.41 -3.18
CA ALA A 179 -27.43 0.60 -3.80
C ALA A 179 -28.60 -0.02 -4.58
N SER A 180 -29.71 0.71 -4.75
CA SER A 180 -30.82 0.23 -5.59
C SER A 180 -30.48 0.33 -7.07
N GLY A 181 -30.57 -0.77 -7.81
CA GLY A 181 -30.34 -0.81 -9.25
C GLY A 181 -28.87 -1.06 -9.64
N ARG A 182 -28.50 -0.60 -10.83
CA ARG A 182 -27.18 -0.87 -11.41
C ARG A 182 -26.29 0.37 -11.42
N THR A 183 -25.06 0.20 -10.98
CA THR A 183 -23.99 1.19 -11.13
C THR A 183 -23.01 0.75 -12.21
N ILE A 184 -22.56 1.70 -13.05
CA ILE A 184 -21.50 1.50 -14.04
C ILE A 184 -20.40 2.53 -13.74
N ILE A 185 -19.20 2.03 -13.44
CA ILE A 185 -18.03 2.86 -13.18
C ILE A 185 -17.14 2.79 -14.42
N GLU A 186 -16.97 3.91 -15.11
CA GLU A 186 -16.11 4.05 -16.29
C GLU A 186 -14.80 4.75 -15.92
N ASN A 187 -13.72 4.45 -16.63
CA ASN A 187 -12.35 4.85 -16.32
C ASN A 187 -11.91 4.37 -14.92
N ALA A 188 -12.38 3.21 -14.52
CA ALA A 188 -12.06 2.57 -13.25
C ALA A 188 -10.58 2.16 -13.18
N ALA A 189 -10.04 2.12 -11.98
CA ALA A 189 -8.74 1.53 -11.73
C ALA A 189 -8.79 0.00 -11.88
N ARG A 190 -7.65 -0.61 -12.27
CA ARG A 190 -7.59 -2.03 -12.70
C ARG A 190 -6.68 -2.89 -11.82
N GLU A 191 -6.12 -2.31 -10.77
CA GLU A 191 -5.14 -2.93 -9.90
C GLU A 191 -5.65 -4.26 -9.33
N PRO A 192 -4.77 -5.26 -9.13
CA PRO A 192 -5.15 -6.58 -8.62
C PRO A 192 -5.98 -6.56 -7.34
N HIS A 193 -5.71 -5.64 -6.44
CA HIS A 193 -6.44 -5.51 -5.17
C HIS A 193 -7.88 -4.95 -5.35
N ILE A 194 -8.21 -4.34 -6.50
CA ILE A 194 -9.60 -4.01 -6.86
C ILE A 194 -10.35 -5.26 -7.28
N VAL A 195 -9.69 -6.12 -8.05
CA VAL A 195 -10.24 -7.43 -8.43
C VAL A 195 -10.48 -8.28 -7.17
N ASP A 196 -9.53 -8.24 -6.23
CA ASP A 196 -9.61 -8.97 -4.97
C ASP A 196 -10.79 -8.50 -4.10
N LEU A 197 -10.98 -7.17 -3.97
CA LEU A 197 -12.15 -6.61 -3.29
C LEU A 197 -13.46 -7.06 -3.94
N ALA A 198 -13.54 -7.02 -5.28
CA ALA A 198 -14.73 -7.45 -6.01
C ALA A 198 -14.99 -8.96 -5.82
N ASN A 199 -13.95 -9.79 -5.84
CA ASN A 199 -14.04 -11.22 -5.58
C ASN A 199 -14.50 -11.51 -4.15
N PHE A 200 -13.94 -10.80 -3.15
CA PHE A 200 -14.40 -10.89 -1.76
C PHE A 200 -15.90 -10.58 -1.65
N LEU A 201 -16.34 -9.44 -2.19
CA LEU A 201 -17.76 -9.05 -2.14
C LEU A 201 -18.66 -10.04 -2.89
N ASN A 202 -18.22 -10.52 -4.06
CA ASN A 202 -18.96 -11.53 -4.83
C ASN A 202 -19.07 -12.86 -4.08
N SER A 203 -18.02 -13.28 -3.37
CA SER A 203 -18.07 -14.49 -2.53
C SER A 203 -19.03 -14.34 -1.35
N MET A 204 -19.37 -13.11 -0.96
CA MET A 204 -20.36 -12.78 0.07
C MET A 204 -21.75 -12.46 -0.51
N GLY A 205 -21.97 -12.68 -1.82
CA GLY A 205 -23.28 -12.55 -2.48
C GLY A 205 -23.51 -11.25 -3.26
N ALA A 206 -22.49 -10.42 -3.51
CA ALA A 206 -22.59 -9.27 -4.41
C ALA A 206 -22.65 -9.70 -5.89
N ASP A 207 -23.03 -8.80 -6.79
CA ASP A 207 -22.96 -8.98 -8.25
C ASP A 207 -22.13 -7.86 -8.88
N ILE A 208 -20.81 -8.08 -8.88
CA ILE A 208 -19.80 -7.16 -9.42
C ILE A 208 -19.11 -7.82 -10.60
N ARG A 209 -19.07 -7.14 -11.75
CA ARG A 209 -18.47 -7.64 -12.98
C ARG A 209 -17.55 -6.60 -13.61
N GLY A 210 -16.53 -7.06 -14.32
CA GLY A 210 -15.59 -6.22 -15.04
C GLY A 210 -14.47 -5.63 -14.16
N ALA A 211 -14.32 -6.05 -12.89
CA ALA A 211 -13.15 -5.70 -12.10
C ALA A 211 -11.87 -6.16 -12.82
N GLY A 212 -10.83 -5.30 -12.83
CA GLY A 212 -9.62 -5.48 -13.63
C GLY A 212 -9.71 -4.91 -15.05
N THR A 213 -10.86 -4.39 -15.47
CA THR A 213 -11.05 -3.62 -16.71
C THR A 213 -11.31 -2.14 -16.37
N ASP A 214 -11.41 -1.29 -17.40
CA ASP A 214 -11.74 0.14 -17.22
C ASP A 214 -13.22 0.40 -16.95
N THR A 215 -14.05 -0.64 -17.02
CA THR A 215 -15.50 -0.54 -16.80
C THR A 215 -15.97 -1.60 -15.84
N ILE A 216 -16.42 -1.17 -14.67
CA ILE A 216 -16.95 -2.05 -13.61
C ILE A 216 -18.45 -1.86 -13.52
N LYS A 217 -19.20 -2.96 -13.44
CA LYS A 217 -20.64 -2.99 -13.28
C LYS A 217 -20.99 -3.61 -11.94
N VAL A 218 -21.76 -2.90 -11.13
CA VAL A 218 -22.25 -3.37 -9.83
C VAL A 218 -23.77 -3.38 -9.88
N ASN A 219 -24.39 -4.54 -9.75
CA ASN A 219 -25.81 -4.66 -9.49
C ASN A 219 -26.01 -4.72 -7.98
N GLY A 220 -26.68 -3.72 -7.42
CA GLY A 220 -26.87 -3.64 -5.99
C GLY A 220 -27.70 -4.81 -5.44
N VAL A 221 -27.33 -5.29 -4.26
CA VAL A 221 -28.00 -6.37 -3.54
C VAL A 221 -28.57 -5.88 -2.24
N GLU A 222 -29.60 -6.56 -1.73
CA GLU A 222 -30.22 -6.16 -0.46
C GLU A 222 -29.38 -6.59 0.75
N LYS A 223 -28.63 -7.69 0.63
CA LYS A 223 -27.92 -8.31 1.75
C LYS A 223 -26.69 -9.07 1.26
N LEU A 224 -25.63 -9.00 2.05
CA LEU A 224 -24.44 -9.84 1.91
C LEU A 224 -24.44 -10.88 3.05
N HIS A 225 -23.97 -12.09 2.74
CA HIS A 225 -23.87 -13.20 3.71
C HIS A 225 -22.41 -13.47 4.12
N GLY A 226 -22.21 -14.10 5.27
CA GLY A 226 -20.89 -14.54 5.72
C GLY A 226 -20.28 -15.64 4.86
N GLY A 227 -18.96 -15.79 4.97
CA GLY A 227 -18.21 -16.80 4.23
C GLY A 227 -16.72 -16.76 4.56
N SER A 228 -15.93 -17.54 3.83
CA SER A 228 -14.47 -17.57 3.92
C SER A 228 -13.84 -16.99 2.65
N TYR A 229 -12.76 -16.26 2.83
CA TYR A 229 -12.00 -15.65 1.73
C TYR A 229 -10.52 -15.57 2.05
N SER A 230 -9.66 -15.80 1.07
CA SER A 230 -8.20 -15.64 1.19
C SER A 230 -7.75 -14.43 0.37
N ILE A 231 -7.04 -13.51 1.00
CA ILE A 231 -6.47 -12.31 0.37
C ILE A 231 -5.34 -12.72 -0.58
N ILE A 232 -5.25 -12.08 -1.75
CA ILE A 232 -4.13 -12.30 -2.68
C ILE A 232 -2.80 -11.91 -2.06
N PRO A 233 -1.67 -12.53 -2.50
CA PRO A 233 -0.34 -12.12 -2.05
C PRO A 233 0.04 -10.70 -2.52
N ASP A 234 0.90 -10.02 -1.73
CA ASP A 234 1.29 -8.63 -1.97
C ASP A 234 2.34 -8.51 -3.08
N GLN A 235 1.92 -7.97 -4.23
CA GLN A 235 2.81 -7.71 -5.37
C GLN A 235 3.92 -6.69 -5.06
N ILE A 236 3.69 -5.77 -4.12
CA ILE A 236 4.68 -4.74 -3.79
C ILE A 236 5.72 -5.29 -2.81
N GLU A 237 5.30 -6.10 -1.84
CA GLU A 237 6.23 -6.85 -1.00
C GLU A 237 7.10 -7.79 -1.86
N ALA A 238 6.48 -8.57 -2.75
CA ALA A 238 7.19 -9.43 -3.70
C ALA A 238 8.20 -8.65 -4.54
N GLY A 239 7.76 -7.56 -5.17
CA GLY A 239 8.62 -6.69 -5.97
C GLY A 239 9.78 -6.09 -5.17
N THR A 240 9.56 -5.78 -3.88
CA THR A 240 10.61 -5.26 -2.99
C THR A 240 11.71 -6.30 -2.77
N TYR A 241 11.37 -7.57 -2.50
CA TYR A 241 12.36 -8.65 -2.39
C TYR A 241 13.04 -8.97 -3.73
N MET A 242 12.30 -8.90 -4.85
CA MET A 242 12.89 -9.05 -6.19
C MET A 242 13.95 -7.98 -6.47
N VAL A 243 13.65 -6.71 -6.15
CA VAL A 243 14.59 -5.60 -6.29
C VAL A 243 15.77 -5.75 -5.33
N ALA A 244 15.55 -6.17 -4.08
CA ALA A 244 16.61 -6.40 -3.10
C ALA A 244 17.57 -7.51 -3.55
N ALA A 245 17.05 -8.63 -4.09
CA ALA A 245 17.87 -9.71 -4.64
C ALA A 245 18.71 -9.23 -5.83
N ALA A 246 18.10 -8.49 -6.76
CA ALA A 246 18.80 -7.92 -7.91
C ALA A 246 19.91 -6.94 -7.49
N ALA A 247 19.61 -6.04 -6.54
CA ALA A 247 20.49 -4.98 -6.09
C ALA A 247 21.71 -5.52 -5.33
N THR A 248 21.53 -6.55 -4.50
CA THR A 248 22.62 -7.20 -3.73
C THR A 248 23.42 -8.21 -4.55
N GLY A 249 23.04 -8.48 -5.81
CA GLY A 249 23.66 -9.54 -6.62
C GLY A 249 23.34 -10.94 -6.10
N GLY A 250 22.26 -11.11 -5.37
CA GLY A 250 21.82 -12.34 -4.73
C GLY A 250 20.99 -13.27 -5.62
N GLU A 251 20.56 -14.39 -5.05
CA GLU A 251 19.66 -15.36 -5.68
C GLU A 251 18.52 -15.71 -4.72
N VAL A 252 17.30 -15.26 -5.02
CA VAL A 252 16.16 -15.42 -4.13
C VAL A 252 14.96 -15.97 -4.91
N LEU A 253 14.36 -17.04 -4.36
CA LEU A 253 13.06 -17.56 -4.80
C LEU A 253 11.95 -16.86 -3.99
N VAL A 254 11.17 -16.01 -4.66
CA VAL A 254 10.03 -15.31 -4.08
C VAL A 254 8.79 -16.17 -4.29
N LYS A 255 8.23 -16.72 -3.20
CA LYS A 255 7.15 -17.71 -3.18
C LYS A 255 5.82 -17.09 -2.76
N ASN A 256 4.73 -17.83 -2.99
CA ASN A 256 3.37 -17.35 -2.73
C ASN A 256 3.11 -16.03 -3.45
N VAL A 257 3.22 -16.03 -4.77
CA VAL A 257 2.98 -14.86 -5.62
C VAL A 257 2.08 -15.23 -6.80
N ILE A 258 1.48 -14.24 -7.39
CA ILE A 258 0.81 -14.36 -8.69
C ILE A 258 1.72 -13.67 -9.72
N PRO A 259 2.52 -14.42 -10.49
CA PRO A 259 3.55 -13.83 -11.38
C PRO A 259 2.98 -12.80 -12.33
N LYS A 260 1.74 -13.00 -12.78
CA LYS A 260 1.02 -12.04 -13.65
C LYS A 260 0.88 -10.64 -13.04
N HIS A 261 0.83 -10.52 -11.73
CA HIS A 261 0.79 -9.23 -11.05
C HIS A 261 2.16 -8.53 -11.02
N LEU A 262 3.23 -9.27 -11.33
CA LEU A 262 4.62 -8.80 -11.28
C LEU A 262 5.20 -8.49 -12.67
N ASP A 263 4.43 -8.66 -13.76
CA ASP A 263 4.91 -8.54 -15.16
C ASP A 263 5.74 -7.29 -15.40
N CYS A 264 5.26 -6.13 -14.98
CA CYS A 264 5.95 -4.86 -15.19
C CYS A 264 7.24 -4.73 -14.36
N ILE A 265 7.28 -5.31 -13.16
CA ILE A 265 8.46 -5.33 -12.27
C ILE A 265 9.49 -6.29 -12.85
N SER A 266 9.08 -7.52 -13.20
CA SER A 266 9.91 -8.53 -13.86
C SER A 266 10.56 -7.98 -15.15
N ALA A 267 9.76 -7.29 -15.98
CA ALA A 267 10.25 -6.69 -17.21
C ALA A 267 11.35 -5.64 -16.95
N LYS A 268 11.14 -4.76 -15.97
CA LYS A 268 12.14 -3.72 -15.62
C LYS A 268 13.41 -4.31 -14.99
N LEU A 269 13.29 -5.35 -14.18
CA LEU A 269 14.46 -6.07 -13.65
C LEU A 269 15.25 -6.77 -14.76
N ARG A 270 14.57 -7.38 -15.75
CA ARG A 270 15.25 -7.96 -16.92
C ARG A 270 15.99 -6.90 -17.75
N GLU A 271 15.44 -5.67 -17.90
CA GLU A 271 16.12 -4.54 -18.56
C GLU A 271 17.43 -4.17 -17.84
N THR A 272 17.47 -4.28 -16.50
CA THR A 272 18.71 -4.03 -15.73
C THR A 272 19.73 -5.15 -15.83
N GLY A 273 19.42 -6.23 -16.55
CA GLY A 273 20.30 -7.40 -16.71
C GLY A 273 20.12 -8.46 -15.65
N THR A 274 19.15 -8.29 -14.76
CA THR A 274 18.79 -9.30 -13.76
C THR A 274 18.10 -10.49 -14.41
N ILE A 275 18.42 -11.69 -13.99
CA ILE A 275 17.73 -12.91 -14.43
C ILE A 275 16.44 -13.04 -13.60
N VAL A 276 15.30 -13.12 -14.27
CA VAL A 276 13.99 -13.32 -13.63
C VAL A 276 13.30 -14.49 -14.33
N GLN A 277 13.07 -15.55 -13.58
CA GLN A 277 12.41 -16.77 -14.04
C GLN A 277 11.10 -16.97 -13.28
N GLU A 278 10.00 -17.03 -13.99
CA GLU A 278 8.65 -17.17 -13.43
C GLU A 278 8.24 -18.64 -13.44
N TYR A 279 7.62 -19.06 -12.34
CA TYR A 279 6.97 -20.37 -12.18
C TYR A 279 5.48 -20.15 -11.90
N GLU A 280 4.73 -21.19 -11.53
CA GLU A 280 3.28 -21.11 -11.34
C GLU A 280 2.88 -20.13 -10.21
N ASP A 281 3.57 -20.22 -9.05
CA ASP A 281 3.29 -19.46 -7.83
C ASP A 281 4.54 -18.81 -7.21
N SER A 282 5.62 -18.73 -7.97
CA SER A 282 6.90 -18.23 -7.50
C SER A 282 7.71 -17.58 -8.61
N VAL A 283 8.67 -16.74 -8.22
CA VAL A 283 9.60 -16.05 -9.13
C VAL A 283 11.01 -16.16 -8.58
N LEU A 284 11.93 -16.76 -9.35
CA LEU A 284 13.35 -16.75 -9.06
C LEU A 284 13.99 -15.48 -9.62
N VAL A 285 14.69 -14.76 -8.77
CA VAL A 285 15.46 -13.57 -9.14
C VAL A 285 16.93 -13.82 -8.83
N LYS A 286 17.78 -13.63 -9.85
CA LYS A 286 19.22 -13.76 -9.71
C LYS A 286 19.93 -12.53 -10.23
N GLY A 287 20.58 -11.81 -9.33
CA GLY A 287 21.47 -10.71 -9.66
C GLY A 287 22.75 -11.23 -10.33
N ASN A 288 23.25 -10.50 -11.32
CA ASN A 288 24.49 -10.86 -12.02
C ASN A 288 25.70 -10.00 -11.61
N GLY A 289 25.53 -9.14 -10.59
CA GLY A 289 26.56 -8.23 -10.11
C GLY A 289 26.85 -7.02 -11.03
N HIS A 290 26.18 -6.91 -12.19
CA HIS A 290 26.37 -5.85 -13.17
C HIS A 290 25.02 -5.27 -13.61
N LEU A 291 24.49 -4.35 -12.82
CA LEU A 291 23.24 -3.68 -13.15
C LEU A 291 23.46 -2.67 -14.29
N ARG A 292 22.54 -2.67 -15.25
CA ARG A 292 22.48 -1.72 -16.37
C ARG A 292 21.39 -0.69 -16.13
N ARG A 293 21.56 0.48 -16.70
CA ARG A 293 20.54 1.54 -16.70
C ARG A 293 19.18 1.04 -17.19
N ALA A 294 18.11 1.59 -16.63
CA ALA A 294 16.76 1.40 -17.13
C ALA A 294 15.94 2.68 -16.90
N ASN A 295 15.02 2.97 -17.80
CA ASN A 295 14.07 4.06 -17.61
C ASN A 295 12.74 3.52 -17.10
N VAL A 296 12.18 4.19 -16.08
CA VAL A 296 10.94 3.80 -15.45
C VAL A 296 9.94 4.93 -15.53
N LYS A 297 8.70 4.63 -15.92
CA LYS A 297 7.57 5.56 -15.83
C LYS A 297 6.48 4.91 -15.01
N THR A 298 6.09 5.54 -13.90
CA THR A 298 4.96 5.04 -13.11
C THR A 298 3.65 5.37 -13.80
N LEU A 299 2.76 4.40 -13.85
CA LEU A 299 1.45 4.48 -14.50
C LEU A 299 0.45 3.62 -13.72
N PRO A 300 -0.87 3.88 -13.86
CA PRO A 300 -1.89 2.94 -13.40
C PRO A 300 -1.67 1.54 -13.96
N TYR A 301 -2.09 0.52 -13.23
CA TYR A 301 -1.96 -0.88 -13.65
C TYR A 301 -2.57 -1.12 -15.05
N PRO A 302 -1.91 -1.91 -15.93
CA PRO A 302 -0.74 -2.76 -15.70
C PRO A 302 0.62 -2.08 -15.88
N GLY A 303 0.70 -0.75 -15.82
CA GLY A 303 1.96 -0.02 -15.83
C GLY A 303 2.77 -0.22 -14.54
N PHE A 304 4.00 0.35 -14.52
CA PHE A 304 4.88 0.22 -13.37
C PHE A 304 4.30 0.95 -12.15
N PRO A 305 4.09 0.27 -11.01
CA PRO A 305 3.39 0.86 -9.88
C PRO A 305 4.24 1.92 -9.17
N THR A 306 3.61 3.04 -8.82
CA THR A 306 4.26 4.10 -8.04
C THR A 306 4.77 3.60 -6.67
N ASP A 307 4.19 2.54 -6.12
CA ASP A 307 4.63 1.91 -4.86
C ASP A 307 5.96 1.15 -4.99
N MET A 308 6.44 0.89 -6.21
CA MET A 308 7.76 0.30 -6.48
C MET A 308 8.80 1.34 -6.94
N GLN A 309 8.39 2.59 -7.12
CA GLN A 309 9.25 3.65 -7.62
C GLN A 309 10.47 3.91 -6.72
N PRO A 310 10.35 4.03 -5.36
CA PRO A 310 11.50 4.26 -4.49
C PRO A 310 12.48 3.09 -4.48
N GLN A 311 11.99 1.84 -4.44
CA GLN A 311 12.83 0.62 -4.44
C GLN A 311 13.64 0.52 -5.73
N MET A 312 12.99 0.79 -6.87
CA MET A 312 13.67 0.82 -8.16
C MET A 312 14.70 1.97 -8.21
N GLY A 313 14.38 3.14 -7.63
CA GLY A 313 15.33 4.25 -7.49
C GLY A 313 16.60 3.86 -6.75
N ALA A 314 16.48 3.14 -5.63
CA ALA A 314 17.64 2.63 -4.88
C ALA A 314 18.52 1.70 -5.73
N LEU A 315 17.92 0.79 -6.51
CA LEU A 315 18.65 -0.09 -7.42
C LEU A 315 19.36 0.71 -8.53
N LEU A 316 18.68 1.70 -9.12
CA LEU A 316 19.22 2.48 -10.24
C LEU A 316 20.39 3.38 -9.85
N CYS A 317 20.57 3.73 -8.57
CA CYS A 317 21.80 4.41 -8.10
C CYS A 317 23.07 3.62 -8.40
N MET A 318 23.00 2.30 -8.40
CA MET A 318 24.14 1.39 -8.58
C MET A 318 24.26 0.90 -10.04
N ALA A 319 23.25 1.10 -10.87
CA ALA A 319 23.22 0.66 -12.25
C ALA A 319 24.21 1.46 -13.12
N SER A 320 24.88 0.81 -14.06
CA SER A 320 25.83 1.51 -14.96
C SER A 320 25.08 2.43 -15.93
N GLY A 321 25.48 3.71 -15.99
CA GLY A 321 24.92 4.73 -16.88
C GLY A 321 23.70 5.44 -16.30
N THR A 322 23.24 6.46 -17.00
CA THR A 322 22.17 7.36 -16.55
C THR A 322 20.80 6.72 -16.71
N SER A 323 20.01 6.69 -15.66
CA SER A 323 18.64 6.22 -15.62
C SER A 323 17.66 7.34 -15.33
N VAL A 324 16.44 7.25 -15.83
CA VAL A 324 15.40 8.26 -15.61
C VAL A 324 14.15 7.60 -15.03
N ILE A 325 13.65 8.16 -13.93
CA ILE A 325 12.33 7.82 -13.38
C ILE A 325 11.38 8.99 -13.60
N THR A 326 10.26 8.74 -14.28
CA THR A 326 9.15 9.70 -14.42
C THR A 326 7.99 9.25 -13.56
N GLU A 327 7.62 10.07 -12.57
CA GLU A 327 6.48 9.81 -11.70
C GLU A 327 5.19 10.32 -12.32
N GLY A 328 4.30 9.41 -12.71
CA GLY A 328 3.04 9.73 -13.38
C GLY A 328 1.84 9.89 -12.46
N ILE A 329 1.95 9.53 -11.17
CA ILE A 329 0.82 9.44 -10.24
C ILE A 329 0.83 10.58 -9.20
N TYR A 330 1.99 10.84 -8.55
CA TYR A 330 2.11 11.80 -7.45
C TYR A 330 3.11 12.92 -7.73
N ASP A 331 2.83 14.13 -7.20
CA ASP A 331 3.71 15.29 -7.42
C ASP A 331 4.99 15.26 -6.58
N ASN A 332 4.94 14.76 -5.35
CA ASN A 332 6.03 14.84 -4.37
C ASN A 332 6.57 13.46 -3.96
N ARG A 333 6.79 12.56 -4.92
CA ARG A 333 7.20 11.17 -4.62
C ARG A 333 8.70 10.99 -4.40
N PHE A 334 9.54 11.98 -4.71
CA PHE A 334 11.01 11.88 -4.68
C PHE A 334 11.66 12.35 -3.36
N LYS A 335 10.92 12.48 -2.26
CA LYS A 335 11.48 12.91 -0.96
C LYS A 335 12.63 12.03 -0.47
N TYR A 336 12.56 10.74 -0.73
CA TYR A 336 13.59 9.76 -0.34
C TYR A 336 14.95 9.99 -1.04
N VAL A 337 14.98 10.75 -2.12
CA VAL A 337 16.22 11.05 -2.87
C VAL A 337 17.23 11.77 -1.99
N ASN A 338 16.79 12.62 -1.07
CA ASN A 338 17.69 13.30 -0.14
C ASN A 338 18.39 12.30 0.80
N GLU A 339 17.70 11.24 1.18
CA GLU A 339 18.29 10.18 2.01
C GLU A 339 19.30 9.34 1.21
N LEU A 340 19.01 9.00 -0.04
CA LEU A 340 19.96 8.32 -0.92
C LEU A 340 21.21 9.18 -1.20
N ARG A 341 21.07 10.51 -1.32
CA ARG A 341 22.21 11.42 -1.48
C ARG A 341 23.15 11.40 -0.27
N LYS A 342 22.62 11.24 0.96
CA LYS A 342 23.46 11.06 2.18
C LYS A 342 24.32 9.80 2.07
N MET A 343 23.85 8.77 1.36
CA MET A 343 24.57 7.52 1.11
C MET A 343 25.51 7.59 -0.11
N GLY A 344 25.64 8.76 -0.75
CA GLY A 344 26.58 8.99 -1.87
C GLY A 344 25.95 8.81 -3.27
N ALA A 345 24.62 8.71 -3.38
CA ALA A 345 23.97 8.67 -4.69
C ALA A 345 23.96 10.04 -5.38
N ASP A 346 24.23 10.07 -6.68
CA ASP A 346 24.08 11.25 -7.53
C ASP A 346 22.75 11.20 -8.27
N ILE A 347 21.83 12.05 -7.83
CA ILE A 347 20.44 12.08 -8.33
C ILE A 347 20.01 13.53 -8.48
N GLN A 348 19.47 13.87 -9.64
CA GLN A 348 18.86 15.18 -9.89
C GLN A 348 17.33 15.02 -9.98
N VAL A 349 16.58 15.92 -9.36
CA VAL A 349 15.12 15.90 -9.39
C VAL A 349 14.59 17.22 -9.92
N ASP A 350 13.74 17.12 -10.95
CA ASP A 350 12.99 18.24 -11.50
C ASP A 350 11.51 17.86 -11.60
N GLY A 351 10.71 18.42 -10.73
CA GLY A 351 9.28 18.13 -10.64
C GLY A 351 8.97 16.64 -10.48
N ARG A 352 8.43 16.03 -11.53
CA ARG A 352 8.06 14.60 -11.58
C ARG A 352 9.11 13.72 -12.25
N ILE A 353 10.31 14.23 -12.48
CA ILE A 353 11.40 13.50 -13.12
C ILE A 353 12.59 13.44 -12.17
N ALA A 354 13.16 12.25 -12.02
CA ALA A 354 14.43 12.06 -11.33
C ALA A 354 15.44 11.39 -12.29
N ILE A 355 16.63 11.95 -12.35
CA ILE A 355 17.77 11.48 -13.14
C ILE A 355 18.76 10.88 -12.15
N PHE A 356 19.08 9.61 -12.33
CA PHE A 356 20.03 8.85 -11.53
C PHE A 356 21.31 8.67 -12.33
N GLU A 357 22.38 9.33 -11.91
CA GLU A 357 23.72 9.06 -12.43
C GLU A 357 24.23 7.82 -11.71
N GLY A 358 24.21 6.70 -12.45
CA GLY A 358 24.46 5.39 -11.87
C GLY A 358 25.94 5.10 -11.63
N GLY A 359 26.21 3.87 -11.12
CA GLY A 359 27.55 3.42 -10.77
C GLY A 359 28.02 3.90 -9.39
N ALA A 360 27.12 4.46 -8.57
CA ALA A 360 27.46 4.86 -7.22
C ALA A 360 27.82 3.64 -6.36
N GLN A 361 28.93 3.72 -5.65
CA GLN A 361 29.19 2.84 -4.52
C GLN A 361 28.59 3.47 -3.28
N LEU A 362 27.39 3.01 -2.89
CA LEU A 362 26.69 3.52 -1.73
C LEU A 362 27.51 3.24 -0.45
N THR A 363 27.51 4.20 0.46
CA THR A 363 28.14 4.10 1.78
C THR A 363 27.09 4.16 2.89
N GLY A 364 27.31 3.42 3.97
CA GLY A 364 26.43 3.44 5.13
C GLY A 364 26.33 4.84 5.73
N ALA A 365 25.12 5.24 6.11
CA ALA A 365 24.82 6.55 6.72
C ALA A 365 23.57 6.46 7.60
N PRO A 366 23.37 7.39 8.54
CA PRO A 366 22.08 7.57 9.18
C PRO A 366 21.09 8.20 8.19
N VAL A 367 19.96 7.52 7.98
CA VAL A 367 18.88 7.91 7.05
C VAL A 367 17.52 7.70 7.70
N MET A 368 16.49 8.32 7.13
CA MET A 368 15.13 8.26 7.68
C MET A 368 14.17 7.58 6.70
N ALA A 369 13.24 6.79 7.24
CA ALA A 369 12.11 6.29 6.48
C ALA A 369 11.08 7.42 6.31
N CYS A 370 11.14 8.17 5.18
CA CYS A 370 10.21 9.27 4.93
C CYS A 370 8.74 8.81 4.76
N ASP A 371 8.54 7.56 4.39
CA ASP A 371 7.26 6.86 4.23
C ASP A 371 7.51 5.35 4.09
N LEU A 372 6.41 4.57 3.99
CA LEU A 372 6.44 3.11 3.87
C LEU A 372 7.39 2.59 2.77
N ARG A 373 7.26 3.11 1.55
CA ARG A 373 8.02 2.61 0.39
C ARG A 373 9.42 3.22 0.29
N ALA A 374 9.54 4.47 0.71
CA ALA A 374 10.84 5.12 0.90
C ALA A 374 11.69 4.38 1.95
N GLY A 375 11.07 3.98 3.07
CA GLY A 375 11.75 3.16 4.08
C GLY A 375 12.27 1.84 3.53
N ALA A 376 11.46 1.11 2.77
CA ALA A 376 11.90 -0.11 2.11
C ALA A 376 13.04 0.13 1.10
N ALA A 377 13.02 1.25 0.38
CA ALA A 377 14.11 1.65 -0.50
C ALA A 377 15.41 1.94 0.27
N MET A 378 15.33 2.56 1.46
CA MET A 378 16.50 2.78 2.33
C MET A 378 17.06 1.45 2.85
N VAL A 379 16.20 0.46 3.14
CA VAL A 379 16.66 -0.88 3.52
C VAL A 379 17.42 -1.52 2.34
N ILE A 380 16.90 -1.46 1.11
CA ILE A 380 17.60 -1.98 -0.08
C ILE A 380 18.96 -1.28 -0.26
N ALA A 381 18.98 0.05 -0.17
CA ALA A 381 20.22 0.82 -0.28
C ALA A 381 21.22 0.43 0.83
N GLY A 382 20.77 0.27 2.07
CA GLY A 382 21.59 -0.18 3.20
C GLY A 382 22.17 -1.58 3.03
N LEU A 383 21.38 -2.53 2.48
CA LEU A 383 21.86 -3.88 2.17
C LEU A 383 22.99 -3.88 1.13
N CYS A 384 23.03 -2.90 0.24
CA CYS A 384 24.03 -2.75 -0.81
C CYS A 384 25.21 -1.85 -0.41
N ALA A 385 25.04 -1.02 0.62
CA ALA A 385 26.01 -0.02 1.05
C ALA A 385 27.26 -0.65 1.68
N LYS A 386 28.39 0.03 1.55
CA LYS A 386 29.60 -0.33 2.28
C LYS A 386 29.59 0.32 3.67
N GLY A 387 29.67 -0.50 4.72
CA GLY A 387 29.59 -0.05 6.11
C GLY A 387 28.20 -0.17 6.70
N VAL A 388 27.93 0.54 7.78
CA VAL A 388 26.71 0.45 8.56
C VAL A 388 25.72 1.56 8.18
N THR A 389 24.49 1.17 7.87
CA THR A 389 23.36 2.09 7.65
C THR A 389 22.40 2.00 8.83
N GLU A 390 22.04 3.13 9.39
CA GLU A 390 21.01 3.24 10.43
C GLU A 390 19.77 3.88 9.83
N ILE A 391 18.60 3.22 9.97
CA ILE A 391 17.34 3.73 9.42
C ILE A 391 16.39 4.03 10.57
N GLU A 392 16.07 5.31 10.72
CA GLU A 392 15.11 5.81 11.70
C GLU A 392 13.68 5.81 11.16
N ASP A 393 12.69 6.07 12.03
CA ASP A 393 11.27 6.12 11.70
C ASP A 393 10.72 4.81 11.08
N ILE A 394 11.23 3.68 11.54
CA ILE A 394 10.87 2.34 11.03
C ILE A 394 9.38 2.01 11.13
N HIS A 395 8.65 2.70 12.01
CA HIS A 395 7.19 2.57 12.12
C HIS A 395 6.46 2.80 10.79
N PHE A 396 7.04 3.59 9.85
CA PHE A 396 6.49 3.71 8.51
C PHE A 396 6.61 2.41 7.70
N ILE A 397 7.69 1.63 7.88
CA ILE A 397 7.92 0.36 7.19
C ILE A 397 6.95 -0.71 7.70
N GLU A 398 6.76 -0.77 9.02
CA GLU A 398 5.88 -1.73 9.71
C GLU A 398 4.39 -1.60 9.36
N ARG A 399 4.02 -0.49 8.75
CA ARG A 399 2.68 -0.28 8.22
C ARG A 399 2.35 -1.18 7.03
N GLY A 400 3.30 -1.80 6.40
CA GLY A 400 3.02 -2.55 5.18
C GLY A 400 3.98 -3.68 4.81
N TYR A 401 4.94 -4.00 5.67
CA TYR A 401 5.81 -5.16 5.52
C TYR A 401 5.76 -6.03 6.77
N GLU A 402 5.18 -7.20 6.62
CA GLU A 402 5.09 -8.18 7.70
C GLU A 402 6.43 -8.84 7.95
N ASN A 403 6.89 -8.82 9.22
CA ASN A 403 8.13 -9.47 9.66
C ASN A 403 9.34 -9.17 8.75
N PHE A 404 9.48 -7.91 8.32
CA PHE A 404 10.45 -7.52 7.29
C PHE A 404 11.88 -7.88 7.66
N VAL A 405 12.29 -7.59 8.91
CA VAL A 405 13.62 -7.93 9.43
C VAL A 405 13.84 -9.44 9.50
N GLY A 406 12.84 -10.19 9.97
CA GLY A 406 12.93 -11.64 10.06
C GLY A 406 13.10 -12.31 8.68
N LYS A 407 12.33 -11.88 7.69
CA LYS A 407 12.42 -12.36 6.31
C LYS A 407 13.79 -12.02 5.67
N LEU A 408 14.28 -10.79 5.87
CA LEU A 408 15.60 -10.39 5.36
C LEU A 408 16.74 -11.18 6.02
N ARG A 409 16.68 -11.42 7.34
CA ARG A 409 17.65 -12.26 8.05
C ARG A 409 17.65 -13.70 7.54
N ALA A 410 16.48 -14.25 7.25
CA ALA A 410 16.37 -15.60 6.67
C ALA A 410 17.02 -15.67 5.28
N LEU A 411 17.09 -14.56 4.55
CA LEU A 411 17.82 -14.42 3.28
C LEU A 411 19.31 -14.08 3.46
N GLY A 412 19.83 -14.07 4.70
CA GLY A 412 21.24 -13.82 4.99
C GLY A 412 21.63 -12.35 5.21
N ALA A 413 20.67 -11.43 5.27
CA ALA A 413 20.93 -10.04 5.58
C ALA A 413 21.44 -9.86 7.03
N ASP A 414 22.41 -8.97 7.20
CA ASP A 414 22.90 -8.53 8.51
C ASP A 414 22.14 -7.26 8.91
N ILE A 415 20.97 -7.46 9.49
CA ILE A 415 20.05 -6.41 9.89
C ILE A 415 19.55 -6.65 11.32
N THR A 416 19.51 -5.61 12.13
CA THR A 416 19.02 -5.66 13.52
C THR A 416 18.09 -4.50 13.83
N ILE A 417 17.25 -4.67 14.85
CA ILE A 417 16.49 -3.59 15.46
C ILE A 417 17.28 -3.14 16.69
N ALA A 418 17.49 -1.85 16.83
CA ALA A 418 18.15 -1.25 17.97
C ALA A 418 17.35 -0.08 18.53
N ASP A 419 17.33 0.05 19.86
CA ASP A 419 16.75 1.22 20.50
C ASP A 419 17.68 2.42 20.37
N TYR A 420 17.11 3.60 20.18
CA TYR A 420 17.81 4.87 20.34
C TYR A 420 16.99 5.79 21.24
N PRO A 421 17.68 6.65 22.05
CA PRO A 421 16.98 7.54 22.95
C PRO A 421 16.07 8.49 22.16
N ASP A 422 14.91 8.78 22.73
CA ASP A 422 14.07 9.86 22.23
C ASP A 422 14.88 11.15 22.23
N GLU A 423 14.72 12.00 21.22
CA GLU A 423 15.36 13.31 21.24
C GLU A 423 15.04 14.00 22.56
N PRO A 424 16.05 14.52 23.30
CA PRO A 424 15.78 15.24 24.53
C PRO A 424 14.83 16.39 24.18
N GLU A 425 13.71 16.51 24.92
CA GLU A 425 12.85 17.70 24.82
C GLU A 425 13.76 18.91 24.82
N ILE A 426 13.77 19.68 23.72
CA ILE A 426 14.50 20.95 23.67
C ILE A 426 13.82 21.86 24.73
N ARG A 427 14.34 21.86 25.93
CA ARG A 427 13.96 22.88 26.91
C ARG A 427 14.39 24.20 26.30
N GLU A 428 13.44 25.06 25.99
CA GLU A 428 13.71 26.43 25.59
C GLU A 428 14.64 27.06 26.63
N THR A 429 15.92 27.16 26.31
CA THR A 429 16.84 27.93 27.08
C THR A 429 16.56 29.37 26.72
N VAL A 430 15.74 30.06 27.54
CA VAL A 430 15.54 31.49 27.43
C VAL A 430 16.90 32.14 27.72
N ILE A 431 17.61 32.51 26.68
CA ILE A 431 18.80 33.36 26.79
C ILE A 431 18.28 34.77 27.10
N SER A 432 18.26 35.16 28.35
CA SER A 432 18.08 36.56 28.74
C SER A 432 19.33 37.31 28.33
N ILE A 433 19.23 38.05 27.22
CA ILE A 433 20.24 39.04 26.85
C ILE A 433 20.02 40.22 27.78
N GLY A 434 20.93 40.41 28.76
CA GLY A 434 21.02 41.57 29.65
C GLY A 434 21.59 42.79 28.92
#